data_81a84c762fe09c0cf50dd7cd5df41a15
#
_entry.id   81a84c762fe09c0cf50dd7cd5df41a15
#
_cell.length_a   1.000
_cell.length_b   1.000
_cell.length_c   1.000
_cell.angle_alpha   90.00
_cell.angle_beta   90.00
_cell.angle_gamma   90.00
#
_symmetry.space_group_name_H-M   'P 1'
#
loop_
_entity.id
_entity.type
_entity.pdbx_description
1 polymer ?
#
loop_
_entity_poly.entity_id
_entity_poly.type
_entity_poly.pdbx_seq_one_letter_code
_entity_poly.pdbx_strand_id
1 'polypeptide(L)'
;MESTSIYHLPVENYFKSKAIDTIIMNPKLVKQFKDTLNKSKTDKLDCFKIARCYLGTIDNFYYKNDEYFMYNPLARQYWSLVEGQTRLKNRYKQLIEIVFPEFNLIFNDLYDDLALNFIHDFPHPVLFANRRIDYLMNYLI
;
A
#
# COMPACT_ATOMS: atom_id res chain seq x y z
N MET A 1 6.54 -23.90 4.77
CA MET A 1 6.64 -23.04 3.56
C MET A 1 7.10 -21.65 3.96
N GLU A 2 7.63 -20.87 3.04
CA GLU A 2 8.04 -19.49 3.28
C GLU A 2 6.86 -18.53 3.13
N SER A 3 6.71 -17.57 4.04
CA SER A 3 5.66 -16.56 3.99
C SER A 3 5.99 -15.47 2.96
N THR A 4 5.57 -15.68 1.71
CA THR A 4 5.83 -14.74 0.61
C THR A 4 4.54 -13.96 0.29
N SER A 5 4.36 -12.77 0.87
CA SER A 5 3.16 -11.95 0.69
C SER A 5 1.87 -12.76 0.97
N ILE A 6 0.89 -12.72 0.06
CA ILE A 6 -0.39 -13.45 0.15
C ILE A 6 -0.36 -14.81 -0.57
N TYR A 7 0.70 -15.11 -1.32
CA TYR A 7 0.73 -16.28 -2.21
C TYR A 7 0.77 -17.62 -1.47
N HIS A 8 1.20 -17.65 -0.21
CA HIS A 8 1.19 -18.87 0.61
C HIS A 8 -0.21 -19.25 1.12
N LEU A 9 -1.15 -18.28 1.24
CA LEU A 9 -2.49 -18.51 1.81
C LEU A 9 -3.32 -19.56 1.06
N PRO A 10 -3.45 -19.55 -0.28
CA PRO A 10 -4.18 -20.57 -1.00
C PRO A 10 -3.57 -21.98 -0.81
N VAL A 11 -2.25 -22.04 -0.77
CA VAL A 11 -1.51 -23.29 -0.60
C VAL A 11 -1.69 -23.82 0.82
N GLU A 12 -1.61 -22.97 1.82
CA GLU A 12 -1.88 -23.31 3.23
C GLU A 12 -3.30 -23.83 3.41
N ASN A 13 -4.30 -23.13 2.88
CA ASN A 13 -5.70 -23.55 2.94
C ASN A 13 -5.92 -24.91 2.27
N TYR A 14 -5.28 -25.15 1.13
CA TYR A 14 -5.34 -26.44 0.47
C TYR A 14 -4.78 -27.56 1.35
N PHE A 15 -3.61 -27.40 1.95
CA PHE A 15 -3.03 -28.41 2.82
C PHE A 15 -3.84 -28.61 4.09
N LYS A 16 -4.35 -27.55 4.70
CA LYS A 16 -5.27 -27.64 5.85
C LYS A 16 -6.54 -28.44 5.51
N SER A 17 -7.10 -28.26 4.31
CA SER A 17 -8.27 -29.06 3.86
C SER A 17 -7.97 -30.55 3.70
N LYS A 18 -6.69 -30.91 3.57
CA LYS A 18 -6.22 -32.30 3.49
C LYS A 18 -5.70 -32.82 4.82
N ALA A 19 -5.93 -32.10 5.93
CA ALA A 19 -5.41 -32.42 7.26
C ALA A 19 -3.88 -32.59 7.30
N ILE A 20 -3.15 -31.83 6.46
CA ILE A 20 -1.70 -31.79 6.42
C ILE A 20 -1.25 -30.56 7.20
N ASP A 21 -0.47 -30.77 8.24
CA ASP A 21 0.11 -29.68 9.03
C ASP A 21 1.06 -28.84 8.20
N THR A 22 0.87 -27.52 8.25
CA THR A 22 1.70 -26.58 7.52
C THR A 22 2.38 -25.61 8.48
N ILE A 23 3.67 -25.37 8.25
CA ILE A 23 4.46 -24.42 9.02
C ILE A 23 4.87 -23.27 8.10
N ILE A 24 4.52 -22.05 8.53
CA ILE A 24 4.85 -20.84 7.81
C ILE A 24 6.12 -20.23 8.42
N MET A 25 7.14 -20.07 7.61
CA MET A 25 8.45 -19.60 8.03
C MET A 25 8.66 -18.14 7.63
N ASN A 26 9.28 -17.37 8.52
CA ASN A 26 9.64 -15.99 8.22
C ASN A 26 10.71 -15.94 7.11
N PRO A 27 10.49 -15.18 6.01
CA PRO A 27 11.45 -15.06 4.91
C PRO A 27 12.85 -14.62 5.35
N LYS A 28 12.95 -13.77 6.39
CA LYS A 28 14.25 -13.33 6.91
C LYS A 28 15.06 -14.47 7.51
N LEU A 29 14.41 -15.37 8.27
CA LEU A 29 15.08 -16.54 8.84
C LEU A 29 15.53 -17.51 7.75
N VAL A 30 14.64 -17.77 6.78
CA VAL A 30 14.97 -18.63 5.64
C VAL A 30 16.14 -18.05 4.85
N LYS A 31 16.18 -16.74 4.63
CA LYS A 31 17.27 -16.05 3.92
C LYS A 31 18.58 -16.16 4.70
N GLN A 32 18.60 -15.89 5.99
CA GLN A 32 19.79 -16.00 6.83
C GLN A 32 20.37 -17.41 6.77
N PHE A 33 19.51 -18.42 6.81
CA PHE A 33 19.93 -19.82 6.71
C PHE A 33 20.40 -20.18 5.29
N LYS A 34 19.76 -19.64 4.24
CA LYS A 34 20.17 -19.82 2.83
C LYS A 34 21.56 -19.23 2.56
N ASP A 35 21.89 -18.09 3.19
CA ASP A 35 23.18 -17.42 3.00
C ASP A 35 24.36 -18.23 3.57
N THR A 36 24.09 -19.13 4.52
CA THR A 36 25.11 -20.09 5.03
C THR A 36 25.31 -21.31 4.11
N LEU A 37 24.40 -21.54 3.17
CA LEU A 37 24.43 -22.64 2.22
C LEU A 37 24.65 -22.09 0.80
N ASN A 38 25.49 -22.73 0.00
CA ASN A 38 25.91 -22.36 -1.35
C ASN A 38 24.92 -21.54 -2.21
N LYS A 39 25.45 -20.54 -2.96
CA LYS A 39 24.76 -19.50 -3.72
C LYS A 39 23.96 -19.93 -4.98
N SER A 40 23.89 -21.19 -5.34
CA SER A 40 23.12 -21.61 -6.53
C SER A 40 21.61 -21.47 -6.31
N LYS A 41 20.94 -20.78 -7.23
CA LYS A 41 19.48 -20.53 -7.19
C LYS A 41 18.78 -21.46 -8.18
N THR A 42 18.13 -22.50 -7.66
CA THR A 42 17.12 -23.27 -8.40
C THR A 42 15.98 -23.58 -7.44
N ASP A 43 14.74 -23.58 -7.92
CA ASP A 43 13.54 -23.81 -7.09
C ASP A 43 13.61 -25.12 -6.31
N LYS A 44 14.18 -26.16 -6.93
CA LYS A 44 14.39 -27.46 -6.30
C LYS A 44 15.33 -27.40 -5.08
N LEU A 45 16.43 -26.64 -5.20
CA LEU A 45 17.37 -26.41 -4.10
C LEU A 45 16.76 -25.52 -3.01
N ASP A 46 15.89 -24.59 -3.37
CA ASP A 46 15.22 -23.70 -2.44
C ASP A 46 14.22 -24.47 -1.56
N CYS A 47 13.45 -25.41 -2.12
CA CYS A 47 12.59 -26.30 -1.34
C CYS A 47 13.41 -27.13 -0.33
N PHE A 48 14.56 -27.65 -0.74
CA PHE A 48 15.45 -28.43 0.13
C PHE A 48 16.05 -27.57 1.25
N LYS A 49 16.45 -26.33 0.94
CA LYS A 49 16.98 -25.38 1.94
C LYS A 49 15.91 -24.98 2.96
N ILE A 50 14.67 -24.78 2.54
CA ILE A 50 13.54 -24.50 3.44
C ILE A 50 13.31 -25.69 4.40
N ALA A 51 13.32 -26.92 3.89
CA ALA A 51 13.18 -28.11 4.72
C ALA A 51 14.33 -28.26 5.73
N ARG A 52 15.57 -28.03 5.31
CA ARG A 52 16.73 -28.05 6.23
C ARG A 52 16.70 -26.94 7.26
N CYS A 53 16.24 -25.73 6.87
CA CYS A 53 16.05 -24.63 7.80
C CYS A 53 15.05 -25.03 8.89
N TYR A 54 13.93 -25.62 8.53
CA TYR A 54 12.96 -26.13 9.49
C TYR A 54 13.58 -27.15 10.45
N LEU A 55 14.24 -28.18 9.93
CA LEU A 55 14.84 -29.23 10.73
C LEU A 55 15.95 -28.71 11.66
N GLY A 56 16.71 -27.73 11.23
CA GLY A 56 17.79 -27.13 12.02
C GLY A 56 17.34 -26.10 13.07
N THR A 57 16.09 -25.65 13.01
CA THR A 57 15.58 -24.58 13.88
C THR A 57 14.30 -24.97 14.62
N ILE A 58 13.96 -26.27 14.64
CA ILE A 58 12.69 -26.78 15.16
C ILE A 58 12.44 -26.37 16.62
N ASP A 59 13.49 -26.30 17.43
CA ASP A 59 13.40 -25.89 18.84
C ASP A 59 13.21 -24.38 19.05
N ASN A 60 13.45 -23.58 18.00
CA ASN A 60 13.36 -22.12 18.03
C ASN A 60 12.12 -21.59 17.29
N PHE A 61 11.28 -22.46 16.74
CA PHE A 61 10.03 -22.05 16.11
C PHE A 61 8.97 -21.75 17.16
N TYR A 62 8.88 -20.49 17.55
CA TYR A 62 7.64 -19.99 18.12
C TYR A 62 6.58 -19.96 17.02
N TYR A 63 5.64 -20.89 17.11
CA TYR A 63 4.39 -20.84 16.37
C TYR A 63 3.62 -19.62 16.89
N LYS A 64 3.87 -18.47 16.31
CA LYS A 64 3.03 -17.32 16.53
C LYS A 64 1.75 -17.59 15.73
N ASN A 65 0.77 -18.18 16.41
CA ASN A 65 -0.60 -18.20 15.92
C ASN A 65 -1.09 -16.74 15.96
N ASP A 66 -0.65 -15.97 14.96
CA ASP A 66 -0.99 -14.57 14.88
C ASP A 66 -2.37 -14.50 14.24
N GLU A 67 -3.42 -14.50 15.07
CA GLU A 67 -4.81 -14.33 14.61
C GLU A 67 -4.95 -13.11 13.72
N TYR A 68 -4.07 -12.11 13.91
CA TYR A 68 -4.01 -10.88 13.14
C TYR A 68 -3.23 -11.01 11.82
N PHE A 69 -2.60 -12.15 11.54
CA PHE A 69 -1.83 -12.34 10.31
C PHE A 69 -2.68 -12.16 9.04
N MET A 70 -3.95 -12.54 9.10
CA MET A 70 -4.92 -12.34 8.01
C MET A 70 -5.16 -10.87 7.69
N TYR A 71 -5.00 -9.97 8.67
CA TYR A 71 -5.24 -8.52 8.49
C TYR A 71 -4.01 -7.78 8.00
N ASN A 72 -2.82 -8.36 8.05
CA ASN A 72 -1.59 -7.72 7.59
C ASN A 72 -1.64 -7.28 6.11
N PRO A 73 -2.19 -8.06 5.15
CA PRO A 73 -2.35 -7.61 3.77
C PRO A 73 -3.29 -6.41 3.65
N LEU A 74 -4.40 -6.41 4.41
CA LEU A 74 -5.35 -5.30 4.43
C LEU A 74 -4.72 -4.03 5.01
N ALA A 75 -3.98 -4.15 6.11
CA ALA A 75 -3.24 -3.04 6.70
C ALA A 75 -2.23 -2.45 5.72
N ARG A 76 -1.46 -3.29 5.02
CA ARG A 76 -0.51 -2.83 3.99
C ARG A 76 -1.22 -2.11 2.84
N GLN A 77 -2.35 -2.64 2.39
CA GLN A 77 -3.14 -2.02 1.33
C GLN A 77 -3.70 -0.67 1.78
N TYR A 78 -4.25 -0.60 3.00
CA TYR A 78 -4.70 0.66 3.59
C TYR A 78 -3.59 1.72 3.61
N TRP A 79 -2.41 1.38 4.15
CA TRP A 79 -1.28 2.31 4.19
C TRP A 79 -0.81 2.74 2.80
N SER A 80 -0.80 1.82 1.83
CA SER A 80 -0.48 2.15 0.43
C SER A 80 -1.46 3.15 -0.18
N LEU A 81 -2.75 3.03 0.13
CA LEU A 81 -3.78 3.97 -0.31
C LEU A 81 -3.62 5.34 0.35
N VAL A 82 -3.36 5.38 1.67
CA VAL A 82 -3.11 6.62 2.42
C VAL A 82 -1.88 7.36 1.87
N GLU A 83 -0.79 6.66 1.62
CA GLU A 83 0.40 7.24 0.99
C GLU A 83 0.12 7.73 -0.43
N GLY A 84 -0.66 6.98 -1.20
CA GLY A 84 -1.12 7.37 -2.54
C GLY A 84 -1.93 8.65 -2.51
N GLN A 85 -2.91 8.74 -1.61
CA GLN A 85 -3.72 9.93 -1.40
C GLN A 85 -2.86 11.15 -1.01
N THR A 86 -1.91 10.98 -0.10
CA THR A 86 -1.01 12.05 0.32
C THR A 86 -0.16 12.57 -0.84
N ARG A 87 0.37 11.67 -1.67
CA ARG A 87 1.13 12.06 -2.87
C ARG A 87 0.27 12.84 -3.87
N LEU A 88 -0.97 12.42 -4.09
CA LEU A 88 -1.91 13.13 -4.97
C LEU A 88 -2.26 14.51 -4.42
N LYS A 89 -2.56 14.63 -3.13
CA LYS A 89 -2.82 15.91 -2.47
C LYS A 89 -1.65 16.88 -2.60
N ASN A 90 -0.44 16.43 -2.36
CA ASN A 90 0.76 17.27 -2.49
C ASN A 90 0.98 17.72 -3.94
N ARG A 91 0.79 16.84 -4.91
CA ARG A 91 0.90 17.19 -6.33
C ARG A 91 -0.17 18.17 -6.76
N TYR A 92 -1.41 17.98 -6.32
CA TYR A 92 -2.50 18.93 -6.56
C TYR A 92 -2.18 20.32 -6.01
N LYS A 93 -1.74 20.39 -4.74
CA LYS A 93 -1.34 21.66 -4.11
C LYS A 93 -0.22 22.37 -4.89
N GLN A 94 0.81 21.65 -5.31
CA GLN A 94 1.90 22.19 -6.13
C GLN A 94 1.39 22.77 -7.47
N LEU A 95 0.45 22.07 -8.13
CA LEU A 95 -0.14 22.55 -9.38
C LEU A 95 -0.96 23.82 -9.16
N ILE A 96 -1.76 23.88 -8.10
CA ILE A 96 -2.52 25.09 -7.73
C ILE A 96 -1.57 26.26 -7.47
N GLU A 97 -0.50 26.06 -6.70
CA GLU A 97 0.48 27.12 -6.41
C GLU A 97 1.16 27.68 -7.67
N ILE A 98 1.32 26.86 -8.73
CA ILE A 98 1.91 27.29 -10.00
C ILE A 98 0.89 28.00 -10.90
N VAL A 99 -0.34 27.46 -10.99
CA VAL A 99 -1.33 27.89 -12.00
C VAL A 99 -2.25 28.97 -11.45
N PHE A 100 -2.62 28.86 -10.16
CA PHE A 100 -3.58 29.75 -9.52
C PHE A 100 -3.19 30.01 -8.04
N PRO A 101 -2.09 30.74 -7.78
CA PRO A 101 -1.57 30.98 -6.42
C PRO A 101 -2.57 31.64 -5.48
N GLU A 102 -3.44 32.51 -6.01
CA GLU A 102 -4.48 33.23 -5.24
C GLU A 102 -5.59 32.29 -4.76
N PHE A 103 -5.68 31.07 -5.27
CA PHE A 103 -6.68 30.09 -4.90
C PHE A 103 -6.67 29.77 -3.40
N ASN A 104 -5.47 29.71 -2.80
CA ASN A 104 -5.28 29.53 -1.37
C ASN A 104 -5.84 30.68 -0.50
N LEU A 105 -6.08 31.86 -1.08
CA LEU A 105 -6.69 33.00 -0.39
C LEU A 105 -8.21 32.94 -0.44
N ILE A 106 -8.77 32.25 -1.44
CA ILE A 106 -10.21 32.12 -1.64
C ILE A 106 -10.79 30.97 -0.85
N PHE A 107 -10.09 29.81 -0.85
CA PHE A 107 -10.55 28.58 -0.23
C PHE A 107 -9.64 28.16 0.93
N ASN A 108 -10.22 27.97 2.12
CA ASN A 108 -9.49 27.50 3.30
C ASN A 108 -9.12 26.01 3.18
N ASP A 109 -10.01 25.21 2.58
CA ASP A 109 -9.75 23.81 2.25
C ASP A 109 -9.76 23.62 0.74
N LEU A 110 -8.61 23.27 0.18
CA LEU A 110 -8.43 23.01 -1.24
C LEU A 110 -9.06 21.71 -1.72
N TYR A 111 -9.49 20.85 -0.81
CA TYR A 111 -10.02 19.52 -1.09
C TYR A 111 -11.53 19.44 -0.88
N ASP A 112 -12.15 20.55 -0.50
CA ASP A 112 -13.60 20.65 -0.40
C ASP A 112 -14.25 20.55 -1.79
N ASP A 113 -15.45 19.98 -1.86
CA ASP A 113 -16.19 19.79 -3.11
C ASP A 113 -16.38 21.10 -3.87
N LEU A 114 -16.64 22.20 -3.15
CA LEU A 114 -16.78 23.51 -3.74
C LEU A 114 -15.48 23.98 -4.41
N ALA A 115 -14.34 23.81 -3.72
CA ALA A 115 -13.03 24.20 -4.25
C ALA A 115 -12.65 23.34 -5.48
N LEU A 116 -12.93 22.03 -5.42
CA LEU A 116 -12.66 21.09 -6.51
C LEU A 116 -13.52 21.40 -7.74
N ASN A 117 -14.81 21.68 -7.55
CA ASN A 117 -15.70 22.07 -8.64
C ASN A 117 -15.30 23.41 -9.25
N PHE A 118 -14.91 24.38 -8.40
CA PHE A 118 -14.46 25.68 -8.86
C PHE A 118 -13.21 25.58 -9.74
N ILE A 119 -12.20 24.82 -9.32
CA ILE A 119 -10.97 24.64 -10.12
C ILE A 119 -11.20 23.80 -11.38
N HIS A 120 -12.18 22.91 -11.37
CA HIS A 120 -12.59 22.17 -12.55
C HIS A 120 -13.16 23.11 -13.62
N ASP A 121 -14.02 24.05 -13.22
CA ASP A 121 -14.68 24.97 -14.14
C ASP A 121 -13.79 26.18 -14.51
N PHE A 122 -12.92 26.59 -13.58
CA PHE A 122 -11.99 27.70 -13.75
C PHE A 122 -10.54 27.30 -13.45
N PRO A 123 -9.92 26.47 -14.31
CA PRO A 123 -8.57 25.97 -14.08
C PRO A 123 -7.47 27.04 -14.16
N HIS A 124 -7.79 28.28 -14.55
CA HIS A 124 -6.84 29.40 -14.65
C HIS A 124 -7.51 30.72 -14.25
N PRO A 125 -6.80 31.62 -13.51
CA PRO A 125 -7.37 32.89 -13.02
C PRO A 125 -7.98 33.75 -14.11
N VAL A 126 -7.42 33.75 -15.32
CA VAL A 126 -7.94 34.53 -16.46
C VAL A 126 -9.37 34.13 -16.85
N LEU A 127 -9.74 32.89 -16.71
CA LEU A 127 -11.09 32.38 -16.99
C LEU A 127 -12.11 32.90 -15.97
N PHE A 128 -11.68 33.06 -14.74
CA PHE A 128 -12.45 33.60 -13.64
C PHE A 128 -12.57 35.11 -13.72
N ALA A 129 -11.45 35.83 -13.94
CA ALA A 129 -11.40 37.30 -13.97
C ALA A 129 -12.33 37.95 -15.03
N ASN A 130 -12.65 37.24 -16.10
CA ASN A 130 -13.50 37.70 -17.17
C ASN A 130 -15.00 37.42 -16.96
N ARG A 131 -15.39 36.84 -15.81
CA ARG A 131 -16.79 36.54 -15.51
C ARG A 131 -17.47 37.69 -14.76
N ARG A 132 -18.81 37.80 -14.95
CA ARG A 132 -19.62 38.78 -14.20
C ARG A 132 -19.72 38.34 -12.73
N ILE A 133 -19.69 39.33 -11.84
CA ILE A 133 -19.78 39.10 -10.37
C ILE A 133 -21.04 38.32 -10.00
N ASP A 134 -22.19 38.65 -10.59
CA ASP A 134 -23.47 37.98 -10.34
C ASP A 134 -23.41 36.47 -10.63
N TYR A 135 -22.71 36.08 -11.69
CA TYR A 135 -22.51 34.69 -12.05
C TYR A 135 -21.67 33.94 -10.99
N LEU A 136 -20.62 34.60 -10.52
CA LEU A 136 -19.72 34.02 -9.50
C LEU A 136 -20.38 33.91 -8.13
N MET A 137 -21.20 34.92 -7.77
CA MET A 137 -21.98 34.84 -6.52
C MET A 137 -22.96 33.69 -6.52
N ASN A 138 -23.66 33.43 -7.64
CA ASN A 138 -24.56 32.29 -7.76
C ASN A 138 -23.84 30.91 -7.80
N TYR A 139 -22.54 30.90 -8.10
CA TYR A 139 -21.74 29.69 -8.11
C TYR A 139 -21.23 29.31 -6.71
N LEU A 140 -20.98 30.31 -5.85
CA LEU A 140 -20.42 30.16 -4.52
C LEU A 140 -21.47 29.96 -3.40
N ILE A 141 -22.75 30.14 -3.72
CA ILE A 141 -23.91 29.95 -2.81
C ILE A 141 -24.49 28.55 -3.04
#